data_69a7aafbf4bd0efface289a467813f20
#
_entry.id   69a7aafbf4bd0efface289a467813f20
#
_cell.length_a   1.000
_cell.length_b   1.000
_cell.length_c   1.000
_cell.angle_alpha   90.00
_cell.angle_beta   90.00
_cell.angle_gamma   90.00
#
_symmetry.space_group_name_H-M   'P 1'
#
loop_
_entity.id
_entity.type
_entity.pdbx_description
1 polymer ?
#
loop_
_entity_poly.entity_id
_entity_poly.type
_entity_poly.pdbx_seq_one_letter_code
_entity_poly.pdbx_strand_id
1 'polypeptide(L)'
;YTCMGKDEARGCIRTIEKRLKSAEDDAISQQEDLKVARDMLQSGIISFGKYHQTLIVSAPTSEQVIRDTNTLADTLKDLGFIMTLSRESLSAAYLAQLPGVYNLRPRLVPVSSLNYAEMVSFHNFHPHKRDGNAWGEAIAVVPTPSGGCQYVNLHNSQADVDEFSEKPPGNTMLLGSTGTGKSTLLMMFQHLMQKYRRPESFALGATKKRFTSVVFDKDRSAEMSIRLQGGSYFRFRSGEKTGLNPFALAPTKRNRNFLKKLMRMICTRDGKPLDPRDEERLSEAVDTIMLDYPPELRRNGITRMLEVLHEAPTKDARMNGLRIRLQQWAQGGEFGWVFDNDVDTFDIDNIDNFGIDGTEFLDDKDVRSPLTFYLLYRVTSLLDGRRLVIFMDEFWKWLQDPEFSKFALDMLKVIRKLNGI
;
A
#
# COMPACT_ATOMS: atom_id res chain seq x y z
N TYR A 1 -34.86 -9.58 4.18
CA TYR A 1 -35.17 -10.90 3.57
C TYR A 1 -35.31 -11.94 4.67
N THR A 2 -36.41 -12.70 4.61
CA THR A 2 -36.63 -13.82 5.53
C THR A 2 -36.97 -15.06 4.69
N CYS A 3 -36.15 -16.10 4.84
CA CYS A 3 -36.34 -17.33 4.07
C CYS A 3 -37.72 -17.93 4.31
N MET A 4 -38.35 -18.47 3.25
CA MET A 4 -39.60 -19.21 3.27
C MET A 4 -39.33 -20.70 3.16
N GLY A 5 -40.24 -21.52 3.72
CA GLY A 5 -40.26 -22.93 3.48
C GLY A 5 -40.51 -23.26 2.01
N LYS A 6 -39.97 -24.40 1.53
CA LYS A 6 -40.08 -24.82 0.12
C LYS A 6 -41.54 -24.94 -0.36
N ASP A 7 -42.46 -25.42 0.48
CA ASP A 7 -43.87 -25.56 0.16
C ASP A 7 -44.60 -24.23 0.11
N GLU A 8 -44.30 -23.29 1.01
CA GLU A 8 -44.82 -21.91 1.00
C GLU A 8 -44.36 -21.19 -0.28
N ALA A 9 -43.09 -21.28 -0.64
CA ALA A 9 -42.53 -20.71 -1.86
C ALA A 9 -43.22 -21.26 -3.11
N ARG A 10 -43.42 -22.58 -3.16
CA ARG A 10 -44.14 -23.23 -4.26
C ARG A 10 -45.61 -22.73 -4.37
N GLY A 11 -46.27 -22.50 -3.24
CA GLY A 11 -47.60 -21.91 -3.16
C GLY A 11 -47.65 -20.50 -3.75
N CYS A 12 -46.63 -19.67 -3.42
CA CYS A 12 -46.50 -18.32 -4.00
C CYS A 12 -46.36 -18.34 -5.54
N ILE A 13 -45.47 -19.17 -6.07
CA ILE A 13 -45.26 -19.31 -7.52
C ILE A 13 -46.56 -19.72 -8.21
N ARG A 14 -47.24 -20.74 -7.70
CA ARG A 14 -48.55 -21.20 -8.26
C ARG A 14 -49.61 -20.11 -8.24
N THR A 15 -49.64 -19.27 -7.21
CA THR A 15 -50.59 -18.17 -7.12
C THR A 15 -50.34 -17.12 -8.20
N ILE A 16 -49.05 -16.80 -8.45
CA ILE A 16 -48.63 -15.86 -9.50
C ILE A 16 -48.96 -16.46 -10.88
N GLU A 17 -48.63 -17.73 -11.14
CA GLU A 17 -48.98 -18.44 -12.39
C GLU A 17 -50.49 -18.41 -12.67
N LYS A 18 -51.33 -18.62 -11.65
CA LYS A 18 -52.78 -18.54 -11.80
C LYS A 18 -53.26 -17.12 -12.13
N ARG A 19 -52.69 -16.11 -11.49
CA ARG A 19 -53.05 -14.69 -11.75
C ARG A 19 -52.69 -14.27 -13.18
N LEU A 20 -51.50 -14.63 -13.67
CA LEU A 20 -51.07 -14.34 -15.03
C LEU A 20 -51.99 -15.02 -16.05
N LYS A 21 -52.36 -16.28 -15.82
CA LYS A 21 -53.31 -17.00 -16.68
C LYS A 21 -54.71 -16.39 -16.68
N SER A 22 -55.20 -15.89 -15.51
CA SER A 22 -56.51 -15.29 -15.38
C SER A 22 -56.59 -13.86 -15.94
N ALA A 23 -55.46 -13.19 -16.08
CA ALA A 23 -55.33 -11.83 -16.63
C ALA A 23 -55.16 -11.84 -18.16
N GLU A 24 -55.17 -13.04 -18.81
CA GLU A 24 -54.89 -13.19 -20.25
C GLU A 24 -53.62 -12.43 -20.67
N ASP A 25 -52.60 -12.44 -19.77
CA ASP A 25 -51.35 -11.73 -20.00
C ASP A 25 -50.53 -12.46 -21.08
N ASP A 26 -50.32 -11.80 -22.21
CA ASP A 26 -49.59 -12.31 -23.36
C ASP A 26 -48.05 -12.43 -23.12
N ALA A 27 -47.55 -12.13 -21.92
CA ALA A 27 -46.15 -12.22 -21.57
C ALA A 27 -45.67 -13.67 -21.38
N ILE A 28 -45.48 -14.36 -22.51
CA ILE A 28 -44.97 -15.75 -22.53
C ILE A 28 -43.67 -15.90 -21.76
N SER A 29 -42.78 -14.93 -21.85
CA SER A 29 -41.50 -14.94 -21.15
C SER A 29 -41.64 -15.02 -19.62
N GLN A 30 -42.57 -14.29 -19.01
CA GLN A 30 -42.83 -14.34 -17.57
C GLN A 30 -43.37 -15.71 -17.12
N GLN A 31 -44.17 -16.37 -17.93
CA GLN A 31 -44.64 -17.71 -17.64
C GLN A 31 -43.52 -18.76 -17.72
N GLU A 32 -42.62 -18.59 -18.66
CA GLU A 32 -41.40 -19.44 -18.78
C GLU A 32 -40.46 -19.24 -17.61
N ASP A 33 -40.17 -17.99 -17.21
CA ASP A 33 -39.34 -17.66 -16.06
C ASP A 33 -39.89 -18.26 -14.76
N LEU A 34 -41.21 -18.25 -14.55
CA LEU A 34 -41.84 -18.89 -13.38
C LEU A 34 -41.68 -20.40 -13.39
N LYS A 35 -41.73 -21.06 -14.57
CA LYS A 35 -41.46 -22.50 -14.69
C LYS A 35 -39.99 -22.82 -14.34
N VAL A 36 -39.08 -22.04 -14.85
CA VAL A 36 -37.63 -22.17 -14.55
C VAL A 36 -37.38 -21.96 -13.06
N ALA A 37 -37.92 -20.89 -12.47
CA ALA A 37 -37.80 -20.61 -11.05
C ALA A 37 -38.36 -21.74 -10.16
N ARG A 38 -39.47 -22.38 -10.59
CA ARG A 38 -40.04 -23.53 -9.88
C ARG A 38 -39.12 -24.75 -9.96
N ASP A 39 -38.51 -25.02 -11.10
CA ASP A 39 -37.57 -26.12 -11.30
C ASP A 39 -36.29 -25.88 -10.43
N MET A 40 -35.75 -24.71 -10.47
CA MET A 40 -34.57 -24.31 -9.64
C MET A 40 -34.88 -24.40 -8.15
N LEU A 41 -36.09 -24.02 -7.71
CA LEU A 41 -36.53 -24.19 -6.33
C LEU A 41 -36.63 -25.68 -5.95
N GLN A 42 -37.17 -26.52 -6.86
CA GLN A 42 -37.30 -27.95 -6.62
C GLN A 42 -35.95 -28.64 -6.52
N SER A 43 -35.02 -28.28 -7.37
CA SER A 43 -33.62 -28.75 -7.39
C SER A 43 -32.79 -28.21 -6.24
N GLY A 44 -33.26 -27.21 -5.49
CA GLY A 44 -32.53 -26.60 -4.38
C GLY A 44 -31.42 -25.62 -4.81
N ILE A 45 -31.43 -25.20 -6.08
CA ILE A 45 -30.47 -24.21 -6.61
C ILE A 45 -30.79 -22.83 -6.06
N ILE A 46 -32.10 -22.47 -5.94
CA ILE A 46 -32.55 -21.23 -5.33
C ILE A 46 -33.47 -21.48 -4.15
N SER A 47 -33.60 -20.51 -3.29
CA SER A 47 -34.61 -20.42 -2.25
C SER A 47 -35.44 -19.15 -2.46
N PHE A 48 -36.60 -19.08 -1.79
CA PHE A 48 -37.45 -17.88 -1.77
C PHE A 48 -37.54 -17.31 -0.38
N GLY A 49 -37.78 -16.02 -0.28
CA GLY A 49 -37.97 -15.34 1.00
C GLY A 49 -38.92 -14.16 0.87
N LYS A 50 -39.46 -13.74 2.00
CA LYS A 50 -40.21 -12.50 2.15
C LYS A 50 -39.27 -11.34 2.19
N TYR A 51 -39.36 -10.43 1.26
CA TYR A 51 -38.51 -9.26 1.10
C TYR A 51 -39.27 -7.98 1.42
N HIS A 52 -38.61 -7.05 2.07
CA HIS A 52 -39.06 -5.70 2.31
C HIS A 52 -37.85 -4.77 2.23
N GLN A 53 -38.01 -3.65 1.56
CA GLN A 53 -36.99 -2.59 1.52
C GLN A 53 -37.67 -1.25 1.77
N THR A 54 -37.02 -0.41 2.54
CA THR A 54 -37.42 0.98 2.80
C THR A 54 -36.26 1.88 2.44
N LEU A 55 -36.50 2.88 1.61
CA LEU A 55 -35.57 3.96 1.34
C LEU A 55 -35.97 5.18 2.16
N ILE A 56 -35.02 5.77 2.86
CA ILE A 56 -35.23 6.96 3.70
C ILE A 56 -34.46 8.10 3.03
N VAL A 57 -35.19 9.14 2.65
CA VAL A 57 -34.60 10.36 2.09
C VAL A 57 -34.65 11.44 3.18
N SER A 58 -33.52 12.08 3.44
CA SER A 58 -33.40 13.19 4.38
C SER A 58 -32.70 14.37 3.72
N ALA A 59 -33.20 15.58 3.99
CA ALA A 59 -32.58 16.82 3.52
C ALA A 59 -32.85 17.95 4.53
N PRO A 60 -32.08 19.07 4.46
CA PRO A 60 -32.22 20.19 5.39
C PRO A 60 -33.59 20.90 5.34
N THR A 61 -34.27 20.87 4.17
CA THR A 61 -35.56 21.52 3.98
C THR A 61 -36.61 20.53 3.42
N SER A 62 -37.87 20.75 3.77
CA SER A 62 -38.98 19.91 3.29
C SER A 62 -39.14 19.94 1.76
N GLU A 63 -38.87 21.08 1.14
CA GLU A 63 -38.95 21.23 -0.32
C GLU A 63 -37.87 20.39 -1.00
N GLN A 64 -36.68 20.34 -0.44
CA GLN A 64 -35.60 19.52 -0.97
C GLN A 64 -35.89 18.03 -0.80
N VAL A 65 -36.44 17.61 0.36
CA VAL A 65 -36.86 16.19 0.57
C VAL A 65 -37.86 15.76 -0.50
N ILE A 66 -38.83 16.63 -0.84
CA ILE A 66 -39.82 16.31 -1.88
C ILE A 66 -39.15 16.15 -3.24
N ARG A 67 -38.27 17.09 -3.62
CA ARG A 67 -37.55 17.02 -4.90
C ARG A 67 -36.69 15.76 -4.99
N ASP A 68 -35.88 15.50 -3.96
CA ASP A 68 -34.96 14.35 -3.93
C ASP A 68 -35.74 13.02 -3.95
N THR A 69 -36.88 12.96 -3.23
CA THR A 69 -37.75 11.77 -3.23
C THR A 69 -38.35 11.52 -4.61
N ASN A 70 -38.82 12.56 -5.30
CA ASN A 70 -39.37 12.41 -6.64
C ASN A 70 -38.28 11.99 -7.64
N THR A 71 -37.10 12.61 -7.61
CA THR A 71 -35.96 12.21 -8.46
C THR A 71 -35.57 10.76 -8.25
N LEU A 72 -35.51 10.32 -6.99
CA LEU A 72 -35.19 8.93 -6.66
C LEU A 72 -36.29 7.97 -7.15
N ALA A 73 -37.56 8.31 -6.97
CA ALA A 73 -38.67 7.51 -7.41
C ALA A 73 -38.70 7.35 -8.95
N ASP A 74 -38.42 8.44 -9.68
CA ASP A 74 -38.34 8.40 -11.15
C ASP A 74 -37.15 7.55 -11.61
N THR A 75 -35.97 7.72 -11.02
CA THR A 75 -34.79 6.90 -11.34
C THR A 75 -35.05 5.40 -11.14
N LEU A 76 -35.68 5.05 -10.02
CA LEU A 76 -35.98 3.65 -9.72
C LEU A 76 -37.08 3.08 -10.62
N LYS A 77 -38.04 3.92 -11.02
CA LYS A 77 -39.09 3.53 -11.99
C LYS A 77 -38.49 3.19 -13.36
N ASP A 78 -37.52 3.96 -13.81
CA ASP A 78 -36.79 3.69 -15.07
C ASP A 78 -36.02 2.37 -15.01
N LEU A 79 -35.64 1.93 -13.82
CA LEU A 79 -35.00 0.63 -13.56
C LEU A 79 -36.03 -0.50 -13.33
N GLY A 80 -37.34 -0.23 -13.48
CA GLY A 80 -38.42 -1.21 -13.33
C GLY A 80 -38.92 -1.40 -11.89
N PHE A 81 -38.51 -0.58 -10.92
CA PHE A 81 -39.01 -0.66 -9.55
C PHE A 81 -40.16 0.29 -9.31
N ILE A 82 -41.28 -0.25 -8.78
CA ILE A 82 -42.43 0.57 -8.38
C ILE A 82 -42.29 0.95 -6.92
N MET A 83 -42.02 2.24 -6.69
CA MET A 83 -41.88 2.81 -5.33
C MET A 83 -43.24 3.33 -4.85
N THR A 84 -43.49 3.15 -3.56
CA THR A 84 -44.69 3.69 -2.92
C THR A 84 -44.30 4.53 -1.71
N LEU A 85 -44.77 5.78 -1.68
CA LEU A 85 -44.57 6.66 -0.54
C LEU A 85 -45.32 6.12 0.68
N SER A 86 -44.60 5.78 1.75
CA SER A 86 -45.20 5.30 3.00
C SER A 86 -45.67 6.49 3.83
N ARG A 87 -46.99 6.67 3.94
CA ARG A 87 -47.61 7.69 4.82
C ARG A 87 -48.16 7.04 6.09
N GLU A 88 -49.15 6.17 5.96
CA GLU A 88 -49.79 5.50 7.09
C GLU A 88 -48.90 4.45 7.74
N SER A 89 -48.06 3.78 6.99
CA SER A 89 -47.11 2.76 7.47
C SER A 89 -45.72 3.30 7.80
N LEU A 90 -45.55 4.62 7.88
CA LEU A 90 -44.23 5.25 8.08
C LEU A 90 -43.55 4.75 9.34
N SER A 91 -44.25 4.76 10.47
CA SER A 91 -43.66 4.31 11.76
C SER A 91 -43.31 2.82 11.74
N ALA A 92 -44.15 1.99 11.12
CA ALA A 92 -43.90 0.56 10.98
C ALA A 92 -42.66 0.31 10.09
N ALA A 93 -42.59 0.99 8.95
CA ALA A 93 -41.43 0.89 8.04
C ALA A 93 -40.14 1.37 8.68
N TYR A 94 -40.19 2.45 9.45
CA TYR A 94 -39.02 2.97 10.18
C TYR A 94 -38.55 1.99 11.26
N LEU A 95 -39.46 1.46 12.09
CA LEU A 95 -39.12 0.53 13.16
C LEU A 95 -38.70 -0.85 12.63
N ALA A 96 -39.18 -1.25 11.44
CA ALA A 96 -38.84 -2.52 10.83
C ALA A 96 -37.35 -2.69 10.47
N GLN A 97 -36.59 -1.59 10.46
CA GLN A 97 -35.12 -1.64 10.30
C GLN A 97 -34.40 -2.14 11.55
N LEU A 98 -35.03 -2.13 12.71
CA LEU A 98 -34.41 -2.60 13.93
C LEU A 98 -34.30 -4.14 13.94
N PRO A 99 -33.17 -4.69 14.37
CA PRO A 99 -33.01 -6.14 14.49
C PRO A 99 -34.08 -6.77 15.38
N GLY A 100 -34.72 -7.84 14.90
CA GLY A 100 -35.78 -8.56 15.66
C GLY A 100 -37.20 -8.05 15.42
N VAL A 101 -37.40 -6.89 14.81
CA VAL A 101 -38.75 -6.31 14.58
C VAL A 101 -39.30 -6.73 13.22
N TYR A 102 -39.44 -8.04 13.02
CA TYR A 102 -39.83 -8.61 11.70
C TYR A 102 -41.31 -8.43 11.36
N ASN A 103 -42.17 -8.37 12.35
CA ASN A 103 -43.62 -8.30 12.20
C ASN A 103 -44.16 -6.94 11.75
N LEU A 104 -43.36 -5.89 11.87
CA LEU A 104 -43.74 -4.54 11.44
C LEU A 104 -43.41 -4.24 9.97
N ARG A 105 -42.78 -5.16 9.23
CA ARG A 105 -42.41 -4.94 7.84
C ARG A 105 -43.68 -4.86 6.95
N PRO A 106 -43.97 -3.71 6.34
CA PRO A 106 -45.10 -3.58 5.46
C PRO A 106 -44.80 -4.14 4.08
N ARG A 107 -45.82 -4.56 3.33
CA ARG A 107 -45.74 -4.93 1.91
C ARG A 107 -44.66 -5.96 1.58
N LEU A 108 -44.68 -7.07 2.28
CA LEU A 108 -43.77 -8.18 2.01
C LEU A 108 -44.03 -8.77 0.64
N VAL A 109 -43.00 -8.92 -0.19
CA VAL A 109 -43.05 -9.57 -1.50
C VAL A 109 -42.19 -10.83 -1.50
N PRO A 110 -42.63 -11.91 -2.16
CA PRO A 110 -41.82 -13.09 -2.35
C PRO A 110 -40.76 -12.81 -3.43
N VAL A 111 -39.50 -12.99 -3.10
CA VAL A 111 -38.36 -12.79 -4.00
C VAL A 111 -37.45 -14.01 -3.92
N SER A 112 -36.87 -14.43 -5.04
CA SER A 112 -35.88 -15.51 -5.07
C SER A 112 -34.56 -15.08 -4.42
N SER A 113 -33.77 -16.04 -3.93
CA SER A 113 -32.45 -15.76 -3.42
C SER A 113 -31.51 -15.16 -4.47
N LEU A 114 -31.71 -15.50 -5.74
CA LEU A 114 -30.94 -14.95 -6.86
C LEU A 114 -31.22 -13.44 -7.02
N ASN A 115 -32.51 -13.08 -7.19
CA ASN A 115 -32.93 -11.67 -7.32
C ASN A 115 -32.55 -10.87 -6.06
N TYR A 116 -32.65 -11.49 -4.87
CA TYR A 116 -32.20 -10.83 -3.65
C TYR A 116 -30.69 -10.54 -3.68
N ALA A 117 -29.86 -11.48 -4.13
CA ALA A 117 -28.42 -11.29 -4.25
C ALA A 117 -28.05 -10.18 -5.26
N GLU A 118 -28.83 -10.05 -6.34
CA GLU A 118 -28.65 -8.97 -7.32
C GLU A 118 -29.08 -7.59 -6.79
N MET A 119 -30.10 -7.53 -5.92
CA MET A 119 -30.60 -6.28 -5.32
C MET A 119 -29.77 -5.81 -4.12
N VAL A 120 -29.07 -6.71 -3.44
CA VAL A 120 -28.25 -6.38 -2.26
C VAL A 120 -26.81 -6.25 -2.69
N SER A 121 -26.33 -5.04 -2.80
CA SER A 121 -24.92 -4.79 -3.06
C SER A 121 -24.10 -5.01 -1.79
N PHE A 122 -23.45 -6.17 -1.67
CA PHE A 122 -22.40 -6.40 -0.67
C PHE A 122 -21.08 -5.76 -1.08
N HIS A 123 -21.03 -5.08 -2.21
CA HIS A 123 -19.84 -4.49 -2.83
C HIS A 123 -19.91 -2.96 -2.90
N ASN A 124 -20.69 -2.34 -2.03
CA ASN A 124 -20.64 -0.88 -1.90
C ASN A 124 -19.32 -0.47 -1.28
N PHE A 125 -18.42 -0.02 -2.14
CA PHE A 125 -17.20 0.62 -1.70
C PHE A 125 -17.53 2.01 -1.16
N HIS A 126 -17.01 2.31 0.01
CA HIS A 126 -17.12 3.66 0.56
C HIS A 126 -16.40 4.63 -0.39
N PRO A 127 -17.04 5.73 -0.85
CA PRO A 127 -16.43 6.64 -1.82
C PRO A 127 -15.18 7.35 -1.28
N HIS A 128 -14.92 7.25 0.02
CA HIS A 128 -13.93 8.04 0.74
C HIS A 128 -14.14 9.55 0.55
N LYS A 129 -13.20 10.38 0.95
CA LYS A 129 -13.34 11.83 0.85
C LYS A 129 -12.35 12.42 -0.14
N ARG A 130 -12.79 13.44 -0.85
CA ARG A 130 -11.98 14.20 -1.79
C ARG A 130 -10.92 15.03 -1.06
N ASP A 131 -11.34 15.77 -0.06
CA ASP A 131 -10.53 16.76 0.65
C ASP A 131 -10.44 16.43 2.15
N GLY A 132 -9.58 17.14 2.91
CA GLY A 132 -9.40 16.90 4.33
C GLY A 132 -8.65 15.61 4.68
N ASN A 133 -7.91 15.01 3.73
CA ASN A 133 -7.00 13.91 4.00
C ASN A 133 -5.68 14.45 4.57
N ALA A 134 -4.87 13.58 5.16
CA ALA A 134 -3.63 13.96 5.84
C ALA A 134 -2.70 14.86 5.02
N TRP A 135 -2.59 14.63 3.73
CA TRP A 135 -1.79 15.46 2.81
C TRP A 135 -2.63 16.38 1.90
N GLY A 136 -3.93 16.52 2.19
CA GLY A 136 -4.86 17.38 1.47
C GLY A 136 -5.86 16.62 0.62
N GLU A 137 -5.98 16.93 -0.67
CA GLU A 137 -6.93 16.24 -1.55
C GLU A 137 -6.51 14.79 -1.83
N ALA A 138 -7.47 13.96 -2.22
CA ALA A 138 -7.24 12.58 -2.61
C ALA A 138 -6.24 12.46 -3.76
N ILE A 139 -5.50 11.35 -3.82
CA ILE A 139 -4.48 11.11 -4.86
C ILE A 139 -5.13 11.03 -6.23
N ALA A 140 -6.20 10.26 -6.34
CA ALA A 140 -6.91 9.97 -7.59
C ALA A 140 -8.39 9.71 -7.33
N VAL A 141 -9.15 9.64 -8.41
CA VAL A 141 -10.50 9.08 -8.45
C VAL A 141 -10.46 7.87 -9.38
N VAL A 142 -10.94 6.75 -8.90
CA VAL A 142 -10.96 5.50 -9.67
C VAL A 142 -12.39 4.94 -9.73
N PRO A 143 -12.76 4.22 -10.79
CA PRO A 143 -14.04 3.53 -10.85
C PRO A 143 -14.04 2.33 -9.89
N THR A 144 -15.19 2.04 -9.31
CA THR A 144 -15.44 0.82 -8.54
C THR A 144 -16.11 -0.25 -9.40
N PRO A 145 -16.00 -1.54 -9.06
CA PRO A 145 -16.72 -2.60 -9.76
C PRO A 145 -18.25 -2.41 -9.79
N SER A 146 -18.80 -1.66 -8.82
CA SER A 146 -20.23 -1.31 -8.77
C SER A 146 -20.63 -0.13 -9.67
N GLY A 147 -19.70 0.40 -10.49
CA GLY A 147 -19.95 1.54 -11.38
C GLY A 147 -19.90 2.92 -10.71
N GLY A 148 -19.58 2.98 -9.42
CA GLY A 148 -19.37 4.23 -8.69
C GLY A 148 -17.96 4.77 -8.84
N CYS A 149 -17.67 5.88 -8.14
CA CYS A 149 -16.33 6.48 -8.03
C CYS A 149 -15.81 6.33 -6.61
N GLN A 150 -14.49 6.13 -6.48
CA GLN A 150 -13.81 6.09 -5.20
C GLN A 150 -12.62 7.06 -5.21
N TYR A 151 -12.54 7.90 -4.19
CA TYR A 151 -11.39 8.74 -3.93
C TYR A 151 -10.28 7.92 -3.27
N VAL A 152 -9.14 7.84 -3.93
CA VAL A 152 -8.00 7.06 -3.42
C VAL A 152 -7.14 7.92 -2.51
N ASN A 153 -6.89 7.41 -1.32
CA ASN A 153 -5.93 7.97 -0.36
C ASN A 153 -5.16 6.82 0.29
N LEU A 154 -3.85 6.97 0.45
CA LEU A 154 -3.01 5.94 1.07
C LEU A 154 -3.00 6.01 2.61
N HIS A 155 -3.43 7.12 3.19
CA HIS A 155 -3.63 7.21 4.64
C HIS A 155 -4.96 6.60 5.06
N ASN A 156 -4.99 6.00 6.25
CA ASN A 156 -6.24 5.59 6.88
C ASN A 156 -7.00 6.83 7.35
N SER A 157 -7.91 7.31 6.53
CA SER A 157 -8.61 8.58 6.68
C SER A 157 -10.08 8.35 7.03
N GLN A 158 -10.57 9.04 8.08
CA GLN A 158 -11.98 8.97 8.48
C GLN A 158 -12.84 9.87 7.58
N ALA A 159 -14.04 9.40 7.21
CA ALA A 159 -14.86 10.08 6.21
C ALA A 159 -15.29 11.50 6.61
N ASP A 160 -15.68 11.68 7.89
CA ASP A 160 -16.33 12.88 8.38
C ASP A 160 -15.41 13.80 9.21
N VAL A 161 -14.10 13.51 9.24
CA VAL A 161 -13.12 14.26 10.04
C VAL A 161 -12.12 14.91 9.12
N ASP A 162 -11.86 16.21 9.29
CA ASP A 162 -10.73 16.87 8.63
C ASP A 162 -9.43 16.48 9.34
N GLU A 163 -8.61 15.72 8.64
CA GLU A 163 -7.32 15.20 9.14
C GLU A 163 -6.13 15.90 8.47
N PHE A 164 -6.36 17.05 7.85
CA PHE A 164 -5.28 17.78 7.18
C PHE A 164 -4.13 18.10 8.14
N SER A 165 -2.93 17.70 7.79
CA SER A 165 -1.70 17.75 8.60
C SER A 165 -1.61 16.74 9.75
N GLU A 166 -2.60 15.90 9.96
CA GLU A 166 -2.49 14.76 10.88
C GLU A 166 -1.56 13.68 10.28
N LYS A 167 -1.18 12.72 11.11
CA LYS A 167 -0.28 11.61 10.72
C LYS A 167 -0.93 10.25 10.95
N PRO A 168 -2.04 9.94 10.27
CA PRO A 168 -2.63 8.61 10.34
C PRO A 168 -1.73 7.56 9.65
N PRO A 169 -1.93 6.26 9.92
CA PRO A 169 -1.20 5.21 9.23
C PRO A 169 -1.46 5.24 7.72
N GLY A 170 -0.40 5.04 6.93
CA GLY A 170 -0.49 5.09 5.46
C GLY A 170 0.14 3.89 4.75
N ASN A 171 0.44 2.79 5.47
CA ASN A 171 1.02 1.60 4.84
C ASN A 171 -0.02 0.91 3.96
N THR A 172 0.30 0.77 2.68
CA THR A 172 -0.59 0.20 1.67
C THR A 172 0.08 -0.99 0.98
N MET A 173 -0.67 -2.08 0.83
CA MET A 173 -0.22 -3.26 0.08
C MET A 173 -1.04 -3.40 -1.20
N LEU A 174 -0.35 -3.49 -2.35
CA LEU A 174 -0.94 -3.71 -3.65
C LEU A 174 -0.75 -5.17 -4.08
N LEU A 175 -1.83 -5.92 -4.16
CA LEU A 175 -1.83 -7.34 -4.52
C LEU A 175 -2.46 -7.56 -5.88
N GLY A 176 -1.91 -8.49 -6.63
CA GLY A 176 -2.46 -8.90 -7.92
C GLY A 176 -1.55 -9.92 -8.62
N SER A 177 -2.10 -10.69 -9.55
CA SER A 177 -1.33 -11.63 -10.38
C SER A 177 -0.42 -10.88 -11.37
N THR A 178 0.51 -11.59 -11.98
CA THR A 178 1.39 -11.03 -13.02
C THR A 178 0.54 -10.55 -14.21
N GLY A 179 0.89 -9.39 -14.77
CA GLY A 179 0.20 -8.82 -15.93
C GLY A 179 -1.09 -8.04 -15.62
N THR A 180 -1.51 -7.91 -14.35
CA THR A 180 -2.73 -7.15 -13.97
C THR A 180 -2.53 -5.64 -13.86
N GLY A 181 -1.34 -5.12 -14.15
CA GLY A 181 -1.06 -3.68 -14.13
C GLY A 181 -0.61 -3.12 -12.79
N LYS A 182 -0.14 -3.96 -11.84
CA LYS A 182 0.36 -3.50 -10.52
C LYS A 182 1.39 -2.38 -10.61
N SER A 183 2.48 -2.61 -11.37
CA SER A 183 3.56 -1.62 -11.52
C SER A 183 3.07 -0.35 -12.21
N THR A 184 2.14 -0.47 -13.17
CA THR A 184 1.51 0.69 -13.82
C THR A 184 0.69 1.52 -12.83
N LEU A 185 -0.10 0.86 -11.98
CA LEU A 185 -0.90 1.53 -10.94
C LEU A 185 0.00 2.18 -9.88
N LEU A 186 1.08 1.50 -9.48
CA LEU A 186 2.08 2.02 -8.55
C LEU A 186 2.70 3.32 -9.09
N MET A 187 3.11 3.31 -10.37
CA MET A 187 3.69 4.49 -11.04
C MET A 187 2.66 5.58 -11.27
N MET A 188 1.41 5.24 -11.54
CA MET A 188 0.32 6.22 -11.62
C MET A 188 0.15 6.95 -10.28
N PHE A 189 0.12 6.24 -9.16
CA PHE A 189 0.05 6.88 -7.83
C PHE A 189 1.28 7.73 -7.56
N GLN A 190 2.47 7.23 -7.85
CA GLN A 190 3.72 7.97 -7.68
C GLN A 190 3.68 9.29 -8.48
N HIS A 191 3.19 9.26 -9.72
CA HIS A 191 3.05 10.44 -10.56
C HIS A 191 2.01 11.42 -10.00
N LEU A 192 0.82 10.95 -9.66
CA LEU A 192 -0.27 11.79 -9.15
C LEU A 192 0.06 12.42 -7.79
N MET A 193 0.87 11.77 -6.97
CA MET A 193 1.33 12.30 -5.69
C MET A 193 2.34 13.44 -5.81
N GLN A 194 2.92 13.69 -7.01
CA GLN A 194 3.80 14.84 -7.21
C GLN A 194 3.11 16.20 -6.94
N LYS A 195 1.78 16.25 -7.00
CA LYS A 195 1.00 17.43 -6.62
C LYS A 195 1.26 17.88 -5.17
N TYR A 196 1.62 16.96 -4.26
CA TYR A 196 1.92 17.28 -2.88
C TYR A 196 3.27 18.01 -2.67
N ARG A 197 4.02 18.26 -3.74
CA ARG A 197 5.21 19.14 -3.73
C ARG A 197 4.85 20.62 -3.71
N ARG A 198 3.63 20.96 -4.12
CA ARG A 198 3.20 22.36 -4.22
C ARG A 198 3.17 23.02 -2.85
N PRO A 199 3.70 24.26 -2.69
CA PRO A 199 3.74 24.96 -1.41
C PRO A 199 2.37 25.07 -0.72
N GLU A 200 1.32 25.30 -1.49
CA GLU A 200 -0.07 25.41 -1.04
C GLU A 200 -0.67 24.11 -0.52
N SER A 201 -0.07 22.98 -0.82
CA SER A 201 -0.49 21.67 -0.27
C SER A 201 -0.13 21.48 1.20
N PHE A 202 0.77 22.32 1.74
CA PHE A 202 1.23 22.22 3.12
C PHE A 202 0.44 23.16 4.04
N ALA A 203 0.21 22.74 5.28
CA ALA A 203 -0.37 23.61 6.29
C ALA A 203 0.53 24.83 6.56
N LEU A 204 -0.08 25.95 6.95
CA LEU A 204 0.63 27.20 7.22
C LEU A 204 1.75 27.06 8.26
N GLY A 205 1.55 26.22 9.28
CA GLY A 205 2.51 25.96 10.37
C GLY A 205 3.45 24.77 10.12
N ALA A 206 3.48 24.18 8.93
CA ALA A 206 4.33 23.02 8.67
C ALA A 206 5.82 23.38 8.76
N THR A 207 6.56 22.63 9.60
CA THR A 207 7.99 22.85 9.82
C THR A 207 8.85 22.45 8.62
N LYS A 208 8.43 21.45 7.86
CA LYS A 208 9.08 20.98 6.64
C LYS A 208 8.06 20.98 5.49
N LYS A 209 8.24 21.93 4.56
CA LYS A 209 7.38 22.05 3.36
C LYS A 209 8.05 21.38 2.15
N ARG A 210 8.32 20.08 2.29
CA ARG A 210 8.96 19.28 1.27
C ARG A 210 8.28 17.93 1.13
N PHE A 211 8.13 17.48 -0.09
CA PHE A 211 7.63 16.14 -0.43
C PHE A 211 8.73 15.40 -1.17
N THR A 212 9.01 14.18 -0.78
CA THR A 212 9.98 13.30 -1.45
C THR A 212 9.32 11.96 -1.78
N SER A 213 9.49 11.50 -3.01
CA SER A 213 9.08 10.17 -3.44
C SER A 213 10.29 9.32 -3.80
N VAL A 214 10.29 8.10 -3.28
CA VAL A 214 11.33 7.10 -3.50
C VAL A 214 10.69 5.86 -4.10
N VAL A 215 11.27 5.32 -5.16
CA VAL A 215 10.82 4.08 -5.78
C VAL A 215 11.94 3.06 -5.75
N PHE A 216 11.75 1.98 -5.02
CA PHE A 216 12.55 0.77 -5.13
C PHE A 216 11.97 -0.05 -6.26
N ASP A 217 12.68 -0.11 -7.36
CA ASP A 217 12.23 -0.66 -8.64
C ASP A 217 12.96 -1.97 -8.94
N LYS A 218 12.30 -2.83 -9.68
CA LYS A 218 12.90 -4.00 -10.29
C LYS A 218 12.55 -4.02 -11.78
N ASP A 219 13.50 -4.44 -12.60
CA ASP A 219 13.38 -4.51 -14.05
C ASP A 219 13.16 -3.14 -14.73
N ARG A 220 13.47 -2.05 -14.03
CA ARG A 220 13.47 -0.65 -14.49
C ARG A 220 12.10 -0.16 -15.01
N SER A 221 11.04 -0.68 -14.47
CA SER A 221 9.67 -0.31 -14.83
C SER A 221 9.36 1.17 -14.55
N ALA A 222 9.99 1.75 -13.53
CA ALA A 222 9.79 3.12 -13.08
C ALA A 222 10.76 4.14 -13.71
N GLU A 223 11.85 3.73 -14.34
CA GLU A 223 12.93 4.62 -14.80
C GLU A 223 12.41 5.75 -15.70
N MET A 224 11.63 5.40 -16.73
CA MET A 224 11.10 6.39 -17.66
C MET A 224 10.20 7.40 -16.98
N SER A 225 9.29 6.94 -16.13
CA SER A 225 8.36 7.80 -15.38
C SER A 225 9.09 8.79 -14.48
N ILE A 226 10.08 8.32 -13.72
CA ILE A 226 10.85 9.16 -12.79
C ILE A 226 11.66 10.21 -13.55
N ARG A 227 12.34 9.84 -14.62
CA ARG A 227 13.14 10.77 -15.42
C ARG A 227 12.30 11.81 -16.13
N LEU A 228 11.13 11.45 -16.66
CA LEU A 228 10.19 12.41 -17.27
C LEU A 228 9.67 13.45 -16.27
N GLN A 229 9.62 13.09 -14.98
CA GLN A 229 9.25 14.01 -13.90
C GLN A 229 10.43 14.85 -13.38
N GLY A 230 11.59 14.79 -14.05
CA GLY A 230 12.81 15.48 -13.64
C GLY A 230 13.52 14.84 -12.42
N GLY A 231 13.18 13.61 -12.10
CA GLY A 231 13.79 12.84 -11.01
C GLY A 231 15.08 12.15 -11.40
N SER A 232 15.81 11.68 -10.38
CA SER A 232 17.04 10.92 -10.54
C SER A 232 16.77 9.41 -10.47
N TYR A 233 17.52 8.63 -11.23
CA TYR A 233 17.40 7.18 -11.22
C TYR A 233 18.76 6.52 -11.07
N PHE A 234 18.97 5.87 -9.93
CA PHE A 234 20.24 5.24 -9.53
C PHE A 234 20.24 3.78 -9.94
N ARG A 235 21.27 3.39 -10.66
CA ARG A 235 21.46 2.02 -11.15
C ARG A 235 22.75 1.47 -10.57
N PHE A 236 22.67 0.29 -9.98
CA PHE A 236 23.81 -0.42 -9.40
C PHE A 236 24.04 -1.70 -10.20
N ARG A 237 25.05 -1.70 -11.05
CA ARG A 237 25.41 -2.82 -11.89
C ARG A 237 26.50 -3.66 -11.25
N SER A 238 26.38 -4.96 -11.39
CA SER A 238 27.38 -5.89 -10.88
C SER A 238 28.74 -5.63 -11.53
N GLY A 239 29.79 -5.50 -10.68
CA GLY A 239 31.16 -5.25 -11.13
C GLY A 239 31.45 -3.80 -11.56
N GLU A 240 30.47 -2.91 -11.68
CA GLU A 240 30.70 -1.48 -11.93
C GLU A 240 30.71 -0.69 -10.60
N LYS A 241 31.60 0.30 -10.47
CA LYS A 241 31.65 1.16 -9.29
C LYS A 241 30.28 1.80 -9.02
N THR A 242 29.71 1.53 -7.85
CA THR A 242 28.39 2.08 -7.46
C THR A 242 28.42 3.58 -7.19
N GLY A 243 29.59 4.12 -6.83
CA GLY A 243 29.72 5.48 -6.32
C GLY A 243 29.21 5.63 -4.88
N LEU A 244 29.06 4.53 -4.12
CA LEU A 244 28.67 4.58 -2.72
C LEU A 244 29.91 4.56 -1.83
N ASN A 245 30.00 5.54 -0.93
CA ASN A 245 31.03 5.57 0.10
C ASN A 245 30.38 5.77 1.49
N PRO A 246 30.11 4.70 2.25
CA PRO A 246 29.50 4.81 3.57
C PRO A 246 30.27 5.67 4.56
N PHE A 247 31.59 5.80 4.40
CA PHE A 247 32.44 6.61 5.28
C PHE A 247 32.39 8.11 4.98
N ALA A 248 31.76 8.51 3.87
CA ALA A 248 31.47 9.92 3.57
C ALA A 248 30.38 10.51 4.49
N LEU A 249 29.63 9.67 5.19
CA LEU A 249 28.60 10.12 6.15
C LEU A 249 29.20 10.97 7.26
N ALA A 250 28.39 11.90 7.82
CA ALA A 250 28.78 12.69 8.98
C ALA A 250 29.14 11.79 10.19
N PRO A 251 30.16 12.13 11.01
CA PRO A 251 30.68 11.29 12.09
C PRO A 251 29.81 11.28 13.36
N THR A 252 28.48 11.23 13.17
CA THR A 252 27.50 11.14 14.27
C THR A 252 27.52 9.77 14.93
N LYS A 253 27.13 9.69 16.20
CA LYS A 253 26.96 8.39 16.90
C LYS A 253 26.05 7.44 16.16
N ARG A 254 24.97 7.97 15.56
CA ARG A 254 24.02 7.18 14.77
C ARG A 254 24.69 6.56 13.54
N ASN A 255 25.40 7.37 12.75
CA ASN A 255 26.08 6.92 11.54
C ASN A 255 27.21 5.93 11.86
N ARG A 256 28.01 6.18 12.90
CA ARG A 256 29.05 5.24 13.34
C ARG A 256 28.47 3.89 13.76
N ASN A 257 27.39 3.88 14.54
CA ASN A 257 26.71 2.64 14.92
C ASN A 257 26.15 1.88 13.72
N PHE A 258 25.62 2.60 12.74
CA PHE A 258 25.18 2.01 11.48
C PHE A 258 26.36 1.40 10.71
N LEU A 259 27.47 2.14 10.55
CA LEU A 259 28.67 1.64 9.87
C LEU A 259 29.24 0.38 10.54
N LYS A 260 29.29 0.35 11.88
CA LYS A 260 29.71 -0.84 12.62
C LYS A 260 28.86 -2.06 12.28
N LYS A 261 27.53 -1.88 12.16
CA LYS A 261 26.61 -2.95 11.75
C LYS A 261 26.82 -3.36 10.29
N LEU A 262 27.00 -2.40 9.39
CA LEU A 262 27.25 -2.66 7.98
C LEU A 262 28.57 -3.44 7.80
N MET A 263 29.65 -2.99 8.45
CA MET A 263 30.96 -3.65 8.40
C MET A 263 30.90 -5.06 9.00
N ARG A 264 30.16 -5.25 10.10
CA ARG A 264 29.92 -6.60 10.66
C ARG A 264 29.20 -7.49 9.65
N MET A 265 28.20 -6.98 8.97
CA MET A 265 27.42 -7.72 7.97
C MET A 265 28.31 -8.18 6.81
N ILE A 266 29.11 -7.30 6.22
CA ILE A 266 30.02 -7.64 5.11
C ILE A 266 31.16 -8.59 5.50
N CYS A 267 31.53 -8.60 6.78
CA CYS A 267 32.53 -9.51 7.31
C CYS A 267 31.95 -10.85 7.81
N THR A 268 30.62 -11.00 7.91
CA THR A 268 29.98 -12.27 8.27
C THR A 268 29.95 -13.18 7.05
N ARG A 269 30.52 -14.37 7.15
CA ARG A 269 30.58 -15.33 6.05
C ARG A 269 29.90 -16.63 6.48
N ASP A 270 29.12 -17.24 5.57
CA ASP A 270 28.43 -18.52 5.80
C ASP A 270 27.59 -18.56 7.09
N GLY A 271 27.00 -17.42 7.48
CA GLY A 271 26.20 -17.29 8.70
C GLY A 271 26.98 -17.42 10.01
N LYS A 272 28.32 -17.46 9.95
CA LYS A 272 29.17 -17.52 11.16
C LYS A 272 29.43 -16.09 11.66
N PRO A 273 29.04 -15.77 12.91
CA PRO A 273 29.33 -14.46 13.51
C PRO A 273 30.84 -14.26 13.64
N LEU A 274 31.25 -12.99 13.74
CA LEU A 274 32.63 -12.64 14.08
C LEU A 274 32.92 -13.02 15.53
N ASP A 275 34.19 -13.32 15.80
CA ASP A 275 34.69 -13.42 17.19
C ASP A 275 34.51 -12.08 17.92
N PRO A 276 34.16 -12.03 19.21
CA PRO A 276 34.00 -10.80 19.96
C PRO A 276 35.23 -9.86 19.89
N ARG A 277 36.44 -10.40 19.83
CA ARG A 277 37.64 -9.61 19.62
C ARG A 277 37.72 -8.96 18.24
N ASP A 278 37.31 -9.68 17.21
CA ASP A 278 37.26 -9.15 15.85
C ASP A 278 36.15 -8.10 15.72
N GLU A 279 35.04 -8.24 16.44
CA GLU A 279 33.98 -7.22 16.49
C GLU A 279 34.48 -5.92 17.15
N GLU A 280 35.26 -6.02 18.25
CA GLU A 280 35.84 -4.87 18.93
C GLU A 280 36.83 -4.15 18.00
N ARG A 281 37.76 -4.86 17.39
CA ARG A 281 38.72 -4.33 16.43
C ARG A 281 38.05 -3.65 15.23
N LEU A 282 37.00 -4.26 14.69
CA LEU A 282 36.20 -3.68 13.62
C LEU A 282 35.54 -2.37 14.08
N SER A 283 34.99 -2.37 15.28
CA SER A 283 34.35 -1.20 15.89
C SER A 283 35.35 -0.04 16.11
N GLU A 284 36.54 -0.33 16.61
CA GLU A 284 37.62 0.64 16.79
C GLU A 284 38.09 1.22 15.45
N ALA A 285 38.29 0.36 14.42
CA ALA A 285 38.68 0.82 13.11
C ALA A 285 37.64 1.77 12.47
N VAL A 286 36.36 1.47 12.60
CA VAL A 286 35.30 2.39 12.16
C VAL A 286 35.36 3.72 12.92
N ASP A 287 35.51 3.69 14.25
CA ASP A 287 35.59 4.91 15.05
C ASP A 287 36.82 5.74 14.69
N THR A 288 37.99 5.11 14.51
CA THR A 288 39.23 5.79 14.08
C THR A 288 39.05 6.49 12.75
N ILE A 289 38.51 5.80 11.72
CA ILE A 289 38.28 6.43 10.41
C ILE A 289 37.27 7.59 10.51
N MET A 290 36.22 7.42 11.28
CA MET A 290 35.16 8.42 11.35
C MET A 290 35.47 9.62 12.20
N LEU A 291 36.31 9.47 13.25
CA LEU A 291 36.62 10.54 14.20
C LEU A 291 37.96 11.22 13.92
N ASP A 292 38.98 10.44 13.55
CA ASP A 292 40.34 10.94 13.46
C ASP A 292 40.73 11.36 12.02
N TYR A 293 40.00 10.83 11.00
CA TYR A 293 40.27 11.20 9.62
C TYR A 293 39.30 12.33 9.17
N PRO A 294 39.81 13.41 8.58
CA PRO A 294 38.96 14.42 7.96
C PRO A 294 38.19 13.83 6.75
N PRO A 295 37.05 14.41 6.36
CA PRO A 295 36.21 13.88 5.30
C PRO A 295 36.94 13.58 3.99
N GLU A 296 37.92 14.42 3.63
CA GLU A 296 38.67 14.30 2.37
C GLU A 296 39.57 13.05 2.35
N LEU A 297 39.96 12.53 3.51
CA LEU A 297 40.79 11.33 3.67
C LEU A 297 39.99 10.05 3.87
N ARG A 298 38.64 10.11 3.94
CA ARG A 298 37.77 8.94 4.06
C ARG A 298 37.41 8.31 2.72
N ARG A 299 38.10 8.70 1.65
CA ARG A 299 37.98 8.06 0.33
C ARG A 299 38.45 6.61 0.44
N ASN A 300 37.73 5.71 -0.28
CA ASN A 300 38.01 4.27 -0.20
C ASN A 300 38.05 3.79 1.27
N GLY A 301 37.00 4.08 2.04
CA GLY A 301 36.99 3.93 3.49
C GLY A 301 37.27 2.51 3.98
N ILE A 302 36.88 1.48 3.20
CA ILE A 302 37.16 0.08 3.53
C ILE A 302 38.66 -0.22 3.36
N THR A 303 39.28 0.27 2.29
CA THR A 303 40.73 0.17 2.11
C THR A 303 41.48 0.87 3.26
N ARG A 304 41.02 2.05 3.69
CA ARG A 304 41.59 2.74 4.86
C ARG A 304 41.43 1.94 6.15
N MET A 305 40.30 1.26 6.33
CA MET A 305 40.13 0.34 7.47
C MET A 305 41.18 -0.76 7.49
N LEU A 306 41.56 -1.31 6.34
CA LEU A 306 42.62 -2.31 6.25
C LEU A 306 44.00 -1.76 6.70
N GLU A 307 44.27 -0.47 6.48
CA GLU A 307 45.50 0.18 6.94
C GLU A 307 45.54 0.33 8.47
N VAL A 308 44.39 0.59 9.09
CA VAL A 308 44.23 0.80 10.54
C VAL A 308 44.13 -0.51 11.33
N LEU A 309 43.62 -1.59 10.69
CA LEU A 309 43.48 -2.89 11.33
C LEU A 309 44.83 -3.53 11.60
N HIS A 310 45.21 -3.60 12.87
CA HIS A 310 46.41 -4.34 13.31
C HIS A 310 46.23 -5.84 13.09
N GLU A 311 47.26 -6.52 12.62
CA GLU A 311 47.26 -7.97 12.44
C GLU A 311 47.15 -8.70 13.79
N ALA A 312 46.29 -9.72 13.86
CA ALA A 312 46.26 -10.56 15.04
C ALA A 312 47.43 -11.54 15.02
N PRO A 313 48.09 -11.78 16.16
CA PRO A 313 49.35 -12.57 16.24
C PRO A 313 49.13 -14.12 16.11
N THR A 314 47.92 -14.62 15.81
CA THR A 314 47.61 -16.06 15.82
C THR A 314 47.63 -16.69 14.42
N LYS A 315 48.04 -17.97 14.32
CA LYS A 315 48.11 -18.73 13.07
C LYS A 315 46.76 -18.87 12.37
N ASP A 316 45.65 -18.92 13.11
CA ASP A 316 44.27 -18.99 12.56
C ASP A 316 43.84 -17.71 11.86
N ALA A 317 44.49 -16.58 12.18
CA ALA A 317 44.24 -15.30 11.53
C ALA A 317 44.64 -15.29 10.03
N ARG A 318 45.46 -16.22 9.57
CA ARG A 318 45.96 -16.24 8.20
C ARG A 318 45.01 -16.84 7.17
N MET A 319 44.04 -17.65 7.58
CA MET A 319 43.15 -18.35 6.63
C MET A 319 41.68 -17.86 6.63
N ASN A 320 41.20 -17.20 7.67
CA ASN A 320 39.80 -16.75 7.78
C ASN A 320 39.65 -15.48 8.65
N GLY A 321 40.71 -14.72 8.85
CA GLY A 321 40.74 -13.55 9.72
C GLY A 321 39.91 -12.39 9.19
N LEU A 322 39.57 -11.46 10.08
CA LEU A 322 38.79 -10.23 9.77
C LEU A 322 39.39 -9.46 8.58
N ARG A 323 40.71 -9.35 8.48
CA ARG A 323 41.42 -8.64 7.40
C ARG A 323 41.14 -9.27 6.02
N ILE A 324 41.13 -10.58 5.91
CA ILE A 324 40.88 -11.29 4.64
C ILE A 324 39.42 -11.11 4.17
N ARG A 325 38.49 -11.16 5.13
CA ARG A 325 37.07 -10.94 4.87
C ARG A 325 36.82 -9.51 4.37
N LEU A 326 37.40 -8.53 5.03
CA LEU A 326 37.28 -7.13 4.67
C LEU A 326 37.96 -6.81 3.34
N GLN A 327 39.11 -7.49 3.02
CA GLN A 327 39.84 -7.30 1.78
C GLN A 327 39.02 -7.63 0.53
N GLN A 328 38.02 -8.51 0.63
CA GLN A 328 37.12 -8.81 -0.48
C GLN A 328 36.25 -7.58 -0.86
N TRP A 329 36.00 -6.69 0.10
CA TRP A 329 35.21 -5.46 -0.05
C TRP A 329 36.06 -4.21 -0.26
N ALA A 330 37.37 -4.32 -0.16
CA ALA A 330 38.29 -3.24 -0.41
C ALA A 330 38.63 -3.09 -1.90
N GLN A 331 39.30 -2.03 -2.26
CA GLN A 331 39.75 -1.77 -3.63
C GLN A 331 40.58 -2.95 -4.17
N GLY A 332 40.18 -3.45 -5.35
CA GLY A 332 40.79 -4.63 -5.98
C GLY A 332 40.25 -5.97 -5.48
N GLY A 333 39.40 -5.99 -4.45
CA GLY A 333 38.66 -7.17 -4.02
C GLY A 333 37.41 -7.43 -4.87
N GLU A 334 36.83 -8.61 -4.72
CA GLU A 334 35.66 -9.09 -5.47
C GLU A 334 34.46 -8.13 -5.40
N PHE A 335 34.19 -7.58 -4.20
CA PHE A 335 33.09 -6.67 -3.94
C PHE A 335 33.51 -5.22 -3.70
N GLY A 336 34.74 -4.85 -4.00
CA GLY A 336 35.28 -3.50 -3.78
C GLY A 336 34.53 -2.42 -4.56
N TRP A 337 33.90 -2.78 -5.65
CA TRP A 337 33.06 -1.89 -6.47
C TRP A 337 31.80 -1.39 -5.73
N VAL A 338 31.34 -2.09 -4.68
CA VAL A 338 30.10 -1.78 -3.99
C VAL A 338 30.23 -0.56 -3.07
N PHE A 339 31.19 -0.56 -2.12
CA PHE A 339 31.26 0.46 -1.07
C PHE A 339 32.60 1.18 -0.99
N ASP A 340 33.63 0.70 -1.68
CA ASP A 340 34.96 1.26 -1.55
C ASP A 340 35.28 2.24 -2.69
N ASN A 341 34.47 3.31 -2.75
CA ASN A 341 34.55 4.34 -3.78
C ASN A 341 35.19 5.64 -3.23
N ASP A 342 35.79 6.41 -4.15
CA ASP A 342 36.47 7.66 -3.82
C ASP A 342 35.52 8.74 -3.29
N VAL A 343 34.32 8.82 -3.90
CA VAL A 343 33.33 9.84 -3.61
C VAL A 343 31.97 9.17 -3.44
N ASP A 344 31.14 9.68 -2.53
CA ASP A 344 29.74 9.29 -2.45
C ASP A 344 28.90 10.12 -3.44
N THR A 345 28.47 9.48 -4.53
CA THR A 345 27.63 10.11 -5.56
C THR A 345 26.14 9.94 -5.28
N PHE A 346 25.79 9.22 -4.20
CA PHE A 346 24.41 8.98 -3.79
C PHE A 346 23.89 10.13 -2.90
N ASP A 347 23.88 11.34 -3.46
CA ASP A 347 23.34 12.54 -2.78
C ASP A 347 21.82 12.59 -2.97
N ILE A 348 21.09 11.93 -2.09
CA ILE A 348 19.61 11.91 -2.10
C ILE A 348 18.99 12.99 -1.21
N ASP A 349 19.77 13.69 -0.41
CA ASP A 349 19.25 14.66 0.55
C ASP A 349 18.59 15.85 -0.14
N ASN A 350 19.07 16.21 -1.33
CA ASN A 350 18.58 17.32 -2.15
C ASN A 350 17.66 16.92 -3.29
N ILE A 351 17.36 15.63 -3.45
CA ILE A 351 16.50 15.11 -4.52
C ILE A 351 15.10 14.83 -3.97
N ASP A 352 14.08 15.31 -4.69
CA ASP A 352 12.68 15.17 -4.28
C ASP A 352 11.97 13.97 -4.92
N ASN A 353 12.53 13.44 -6.01
CA ASN A 353 11.97 12.31 -6.72
C ASN A 353 13.09 11.42 -7.26
N PHE A 354 13.16 10.19 -6.80
CA PHE A 354 14.19 9.28 -7.31
C PHE A 354 13.78 7.81 -7.25
N GLY A 355 14.42 7.02 -8.12
CA GLY A 355 14.30 5.58 -8.17
C GLY A 355 15.63 4.90 -7.91
N ILE A 356 15.57 3.72 -7.36
CA ILE A 356 16.69 2.82 -7.06
C ILE A 356 16.44 1.52 -7.79
N ASP A 357 17.32 1.19 -8.74
CA ASP A 357 17.26 -0.06 -9.49
C ASP A 357 17.86 -1.22 -8.69
N GLY A 358 17.02 -2.18 -8.34
CA GLY A 358 17.40 -3.40 -7.64
C GLY A 358 17.63 -4.61 -8.55
N THR A 359 17.51 -4.46 -9.87
CA THR A 359 17.46 -5.58 -10.84
C THR A 359 18.62 -6.55 -10.70
N GLU A 360 19.84 -6.06 -10.67
CA GLU A 360 21.02 -6.92 -10.64
C GLU A 360 21.41 -7.35 -9.23
N PHE A 361 21.48 -6.43 -8.29
CA PHE A 361 22.01 -6.76 -6.95
C PHE A 361 21.04 -7.57 -6.08
N LEU A 362 19.72 -7.52 -6.33
CA LEU A 362 18.76 -8.34 -5.58
C LEU A 362 18.91 -9.85 -5.85
N ASP A 363 19.45 -10.21 -6.99
CA ASP A 363 19.70 -11.60 -7.35
C ASP A 363 21.09 -12.09 -6.89
N ASP A 364 21.97 -11.17 -6.48
CA ASP A 364 23.31 -11.47 -5.91
C ASP A 364 23.20 -11.66 -4.38
N LYS A 365 23.46 -12.89 -3.92
CA LYS A 365 23.30 -13.26 -2.50
C LYS A 365 24.27 -12.54 -1.56
N ASP A 366 25.49 -12.24 -2.02
CA ASP A 366 26.53 -11.66 -1.21
C ASP A 366 26.39 -10.14 -1.10
N VAL A 367 25.97 -9.48 -2.18
CA VAL A 367 25.82 -8.02 -2.27
C VAL A 367 24.44 -7.55 -1.80
N ARG A 368 23.40 -8.36 -2.02
CA ARG A 368 22.00 -7.96 -1.75
C ARG A 368 21.79 -7.38 -0.37
N SER A 369 22.15 -8.14 0.68
CA SER A 369 21.87 -7.75 2.06
C SER A 369 22.61 -6.49 2.49
N PRO A 370 23.94 -6.35 2.28
CA PRO A 370 24.66 -5.15 2.67
C PRO A 370 24.21 -3.90 1.88
N LEU A 371 23.99 -4.04 0.58
CA LEU A 371 23.58 -2.91 -0.27
C LEU A 371 22.15 -2.45 0.07
N THR A 372 21.23 -3.37 0.22
CA THR A 372 19.85 -3.07 0.66
C THR A 372 19.84 -2.38 2.02
N PHE A 373 20.60 -2.88 3.00
CA PHE A 373 20.71 -2.31 4.32
C PHE A 373 21.25 -0.87 4.28
N TYR A 374 22.28 -0.60 3.46
CA TYR A 374 22.79 0.75 3.23
C TYR A 374 21.77 1.68 2.61
N LEU A 375 21.14 1.26 1.50
CA LEU A 375 20.17 2.08 0.78
C LEU A 375 18.96 2.44 1.65
N LEU A 376 18.45 1.49 2.42
CA LEU A 376 17.35 1.72 3.35
C LEU A 376 17.74 2.68 4.48
N TYR A 377 18.95 2.56 5.01
CA TYR A 377 19.45 3.51 5.99
C TYR A 377 19.49 4.93 5.44
N ARG A 378 20.00 5.11 4.22
CA ARG A 378 20.05 6.42 3.55
C ARG A 378 18.65 6.97 3.30
N VAL A 379 17.72 6.16 2.80
CA VAL A 379 16.34 6.57 2.58
C VAL A 379 15.63 6.92 3.89
N THR A 380 15.84 6.15 4.96
CA THR A 380 15.25 6.48 6.26
C THR A 380 15.84 7.72 6.92
N SER A 381 17.05 8.15 6.54
CA SER A 381 17.59 9.43 6.99
C SER A 381 16.80 10.63 6.47
N LEU A 382 16.02 10.45 5.38
CA LEU A 382 15.12 11.46 4.85
C LEU A 382 13.83 11.65 5.69
N LEU A 383 13.59 10.81 6.68
CA LEU A 383 12.48 10.95 7.62
C LEU A 383 12.77 12.05 8.66
N ASP A 384 12.85 13.28 8.20
CA ASP A 384 13.15 14.48 8.97
C ASP A 384 11.91 15.36 9.25
N GLY A 385 10.72 14.80 9.00
CA GLY A 385 9.42 15.48 9.09
C GLY A 385 8.87 15.96 7.74
N ARG A 386 9.62 15.79 6.64
CA ARG A 386 9.09 15.96 5.28
C ARG A 386 8.03 14.91 4.97
N ARG A 387 7.17 15.16 4.01
CA ARG A 387 6.32 14.13 3.44
C ARG A 387 7.19 13.17 2.63
N LEU A 388 7.30 11.94 3.07
CA LEU A 388 8.09 10.91 2.40
C LEU A 388 7.18 9.75 2.00
N VAL A 389 7.15 9.41 0.72
CA VAL A 389 6.49 8.19 0.25
C VAL A 389 7.51 7.23 -0.33
N ILE A 390 7.42 5.96 0.05
CA ILE A 390 8.31 4.90 -0.42
C ILE A 390 7.47 3.87 -1.17
N PHE A 391 7.69 3.76 -2.46
CA PHE A 391 7.12 2.73 -3.31
C PHE A 391 8.11 1.58 -3.45
N MET A 392 7.63 0.35 -3.29
CA MET A 392 8.47 -0.84 -3.44
C MET A 392 7.81 -1.82 -4.40
N ASP A 393 8.37 -1.92 -5.60
CA ASP A 393 7.95 -2.96 -6.55
C ASP A 393 8.62 -4.29 -6.19
N GLU A 394 7.95 -5.41 -6.47
CA GLU A 394 8.41 -6.77 -6.12
C GLU A 394 8.86 -6.91 -4.64
N PHE A 395 8.12 -6.29 -3.72
CA PHE A 395 8.45 -6.20 -2.28
C PHE A 395 8.78 -7.55 -1.65
N TRP A 396 8.17 -8.65 -2.12
CA TRP A 396 8.44 -10.00 -1.65
C TRP A 396 9.90 -10.46 -1.88
N LYS A 397 10.59 -9.95 -2.92
CA LYS A 397 12.02 -10.22 -3.14
C LYS A 397 12.90 -9.57 -2.08
N TRP A 398 12.57 -8.36 -1.70
CA TRP A 398 13.25 -7.64 -0.63
C TRP A 398 13.06 -8.35 0.72
N LEU A 399 11.87 -8.93 0.97
CA LEU A 399 11.57 -9.69 2.19
C LEU A 399 12.29 -11.03 2.33
N GLN A 400 12.90 -11.55 1.28
CA GLN A 400 13.72 -12.78 1.35
C GLN A 400 14.98 -12.61 2.21
N ASP A 401 15.40 -11.37 2.45
CA ASP A 401 16.51 -11.06 3.32
C ASP A 401 16.05 -10.87 4.78
N PRO A 402 16.57 -11.66 5.76
CA PRO A 402 16.14 -11.57 7.15
C PRO A 402 16.41 -10.20 7.81
N GLU A 403 17.54 -9.58 7.49
CA GLU A 403 17.88 -8.26 8.04
C GLU A 403 16.99 -7.17 7.46
N PHE A 404 16.67 -7.27 6.16
CA PHE A 404 15.68 -6.41 5.55
C PHE A 404 14.31 -6.57 6.18
N SER A 405 13.84 -7.81 6.38
CA SER A 405 12.53 -8.08 6.98
C SER A 405 12.40 -7.46 8.36
N LYS A 406 13.42 -7.59 9.19
CA LYS A 406 13.47 -6.98 10.53
C LYS A 406 13.47 -5.45 10.45
N PHE A 407 14.28 -4.90 9.58
CA PHE A 407 14.36 -3.46 9.36
C PHE A 407 13.03 -2.89 8.82
N ALA A 408 12.40 -3.55 7.84
CA ALA A 408 11.12 -3.14 7.28
C ALA A 408 10.01 -3.10 8.34
N LEU A 409 9.94 -4.12 9.21
CA LEU A 409 8.98 -4.15 10.30
C LEU A 409 9.15 -3.01 11.30
N ASP A 410 10.40 -2.66 11.63
CA ASP A 410 10.69 -1.54 12.52
C ASP A 410 10.39 -0.19 11.84
N MET A 411 10.69 -0.07 10.55
CA MET A 411 10.39 1.12 9.76
C MET A 411 8.88 1.35 9.65
N LEU A 412 8.09 0.33 9.36
CA LEU A 412 6.62 0.44 9.27
C LEU A 412 5.98 0.97 10.55
N LYS A 413 6.58 0.70 11.72
CA LYS A 413 6.10 1.25 13.01
C LYS A 413 6.44 2.72 13.20
N VAL A 414 7.55 3.18 12.66
CA VAL A 414 8.10 4.51 12.92
C VAL A 414 7.76 5.53 11.84
N ILE A 415 7.64 5.08 10.58
CA ILE A 415 7.49 5.93 9.39
C ILE A 415 6.33 6.92 9.53
N ARG A 416 5.19 6.49 10.08
CA ARG A 416 4.03 7.31 10.36
C ARG A 416 4.35 8.54 11.23
N LYS A 417 5.09 8.34 12.32
CA LYS A 417 5.42 9.43 13.28
C LYS A 417 6.25 10.53 12.62
N LEU A 418 6.98 10.17 11.57
CA LEU A 418 7.88 11.05 10.84
C LEU A 418 7.28 11.54 9.51
N ASN A 419 5.94 11.46 9.36
CA ASN A 419 5.20 11.95 8.20
C ASN A 419 5.53 11.19 6.89
N GLY A 420 5.80 9.89 7.00
CA GLY A 420 6.09 9.02 5.87
C GLY A 420 5.03 7.94 5.67
N ILE A 421 4.93 7.41 4.47
CA ILE A 421 4.12 6.27 4.04
C ILE A 421 4.91 5.37 3.09
#